data_762ebd27662502ee06fb072b3301ccf6
#
_entry.id   762ebd27662502ee06fb072b3301ccf6
#
_cell.length_a   1.000
_cell.length_b   1.000
_cell.length_c   1.000
_cell.angle_alpha   90.00
_cell.angle_beta   90.00
_cell.angle_gamma   90.00
#
_symmetry.space_group_name_H-M   'P 1'
#
loop_
_entity.id
_entity.type
_entity.pdbx_description
1 polymer ?
#
loop_
_entity_poly.entity_id
_entity_poly.type
_entity_poly.pdbx_seq_one_letter_code
_entity_poly.pdbx_strand_id
1 'polypeptide(L)'
;GVTPRSAKAASAINAALQRIKQDANGSEVTVRLEKGTYRLSPDDAPDRIYYISNHDQVVHHPTGVAIEGWEGLTFDGAGSTLLSDGRLLPMSIVGCTDVTVKNLHIDFATPHISQVTIVSNDDSGITFRPSSEVNWDIDDKKRFTAHGKDWTLHYYTGIAFDGNTYHIVPQNSDMSINLSDCSRQGDLVKAPNWKDSRLPVGTRLALRSYHRPHPAVFMEADIRTLLRNVDVHYAEGMGLVAQMCTDIHLDGFNVCLAKGSQRYFTTQADATHFVQCRGTLISENGLYEGMMDDAINVHGVHLRVRQRINNRTLRCRFEHNQTFGYKWGEPGDSVAFVRSATMDQLPFTATIRSINTAGGPIAGTLEYIITLDRDLPEEISDKEGYGIENITWTPEVVFRNSTVRNNRARGALFSSARATVCEDNFFDHTSGTAILLCGDCNGWYESGPVRNIVIRRNRFLNALTNMFQFTNAVISIYPEIPNIKESKTYFHGGSENAIVI
;
A
#
# COMPACT_ATOMS: atom_id res chain seq x y z
N GLY A 1 -19.32 -5.97 28.56
CA GLY A 1 -18.14 -6.08 27.72
C GLY A 1 -18.53 -6.09 26.23
N VAL A 2 -17.55 -5.85 25.36
CA VAL A 2 -17.76 -5.96 23.91
C VAL A 2 -17.64 -7.42 23.51
N THR A 3 -18.61 -7.93 22.78
CA THR A 3 -18.65 -9.33 22.32
C THR A 3 -18.87 -9.38 20.81
N PRO A 4 -18.63 -10.52 20.15
CA PRO A 4 -18.94 -10.71 18.73
C PRO A 4 -20.40 -10.45 18.34
N ARG A 5 -21.30 -10.43 19.31
CA ARG A 5 -22.74 -10.13 19.12
C ARG A 5 -23.10 -8.66 19.29
N SER A 6 -22.15 -7.79 19.57
CA SER A 6 -22.38 -6.35 19.74
C SER A 6 -22.87 -5.73 18.43
N ALA A 7 -24.09 -5.15 18.45
CA ALA A 7 -24.70 -4.56 17.26
C ALA A 7 -23.92 -3.32 16.72
N LYS A 8 -23.16 -2.65 17.60
CA LYS A 8 -22.32 -1.47 17.30
C LYS A 8 -20.90 -1.78 17.75
N ALA A 9 -20.26 -2.76 17.08
CA ALA A 9 -18.98 -3.27 17.51
C ALA A 9 -17.86 -2.21 17.41
N ALA A 10 -17.85 -1.38 16.34
CA ALA A 10 -16.83 -0.37 16.16
C ALA A 10 -16.84 0.66 17.30
N SER A 11 -17.98 1.29 17.57
CA SER A 11 -18.09 2.28 18.66
C SER A 11 -17.82 1.64 20.04
N ALA A 12 -18.29 0.41 20.26
CA ALA A 12 -18.11 -0.28 21.52
C ALA A 12 -16.63 -0.64 21.80
N ILE A 13 -15.90 -1.12 20.81
CA ILE A 13 -14.45 -1.41 20.92
C ILE A 13 -13.67 -0.13 21.21
N ASN A 14 -13.93 0.94 20.46
CA ASN A 14 -13.23 2.22 20.63
C ASN A 14 -13.50 2.84 22.02
N ALA A 15 -14.76 2.82 22.49
CA ALA A 15 -15.10 3.30 23.83
C ALA A 15 -14.43 2.44 24.93
N ALA A 16 -14.35 1.12 24.73
CA ALA A 16 -13.68 0.23 25.67
C ALA A 16 -12.16 0.53 25.73
N LEU A 17 -11.51 0.69 24.57
CA LEU A 17 -10.08 1.03 24.49
C LEU A 17 -9.77 2.36 25.20
N GLN A 18 -10.59 3.40 24.98
CA GLN A 18 -10.41 4.70 25.66
C GLN A 18 -10.53 4.57 27.17
N ARG A 19 -11.53 3.84 27.67
CA ARG A 19 -11.70 3.64 29.11
C ARG A 19 -10.56 2.85 29.71
N ILE A 20 -10.16 1.75 29.08
CA ILE A 20 -9.04 0.91 29.56
C ILE A 20 -7.75 1.75 29.61
N LYS A 21 -7.52 2.60 28.60
CA LYS A 21 -6.34 3.50 28.57
C LYS A 21 -6.34 4.47 29.75
N GLN A 22 -7.49 5.06 30.08
CA GLN A 22 -7.62 5.95 31.24
C GLN A 22 -7.37 5.20 32.55
N ASP A 23 -7.96 4.01 32.70
CA ASP A 23 -7.81 3.17 33.90
C ASP A 23 -6.37 2.64 34.07
N ALA A 24 -5.66 2.36 32.97
CA ALA A 24 -4.29 1.85 32.97
C ALA A 24 -3.27 2.86 33.49
N ASN A 25 -3.52 4.15 33.35
CA ASN A 25 -2.69 5.24 33.82
C ASN A 25 -1.19 5.07 33.49
N GLY A 26 -0.88 4.70 32.23
CA GLY A 26 0.49 4.48 31.73
C GLY A 26 1.09 3.11 32.01
N SER A 27 0.36 2.18 32.61
CA SER A 27 0.82 0.80 32.78
C SER A 27 0.65 0.00 31.49
N GLU A 28 1.51 -1.01 31.29
CA GLU A 28 1.34 -1.99 30.19
C GLU A 28 0.01 -2.75 30.33
N VAL A 29 -0.70 -2.90 29.21
CA VAL A 29 -2.03 -3.51 29.18
C VAL A 29 -2.13 -4.55 28.09
N THR A 30 -2.80 -5.64 28.41
CA THR A 30 -3.28 -6.60 27.40
C THR A 30 -4.80 -6.50 27.27
N VAL A 31 -5.26 -6.09 26.09
CA VAL A 31 -6.66 -6.14 25.69
C VAL A 31 -6.85 -7.39 24.84
N ARG A 32 -7.67 -8.33 25.30
CA ARG A 32 -7.96 -9.55 24.56
C ARG A 32 -9.44 -9.62 24.18
N LEU A 33 -9.70 -9.87 22.91
CA LEU A 33 -11.05 -10.07 22.41
C LEU A 33 -11.60 -11.44 22.80
N GLU A 34 -12.89 -11.55 22.99
CA GLU A 34 -13.60 -12.82 22.93
C GLU A 34 -13.54 -13.34 21.48
N LYS A 35 -13.17 -14.61 21.30
CA LYS A 35 -13.06 -15.19 19.95
C LYS A 35 -14.38 -15.14 19.20
N GLY A 36 -14.36 -14.56 17.98
CA GLY A 36 -15.53 -14.52 17.11
C GLY A 36 -15.39 -13.49 15.98
N THR A 37 -16.50 -13.21 15.30
CA THR A 37 -16.55 -12.24 14.21
C THR A 37 -17.19 -10.94 14.70
N TYR A 38 -16.42 -9.86 14.65
CA TYR A 38 -16.88 -8.51 14.97
C TYR A 38 -17.25 -7.79 13.70
N ARG A 39 -18.55 -7.53 13.49
CA ARG A 39 -19.02 -6.74 12.34
C ARG A 39 -18.80 -5.27 12.60
N LEU A 40 -17.95 -4.64 11.78
CA LEU A 40 -17.65 -3.23 11.83
C LEU A 40 -18.47 -2.51 10.75
N SER A 41 -19.13 -1.44 11.11
CA SER A 41 -19.95 -0.65 10.17
C SER A 41 -19.51 0.82 10.18
N PRO A 42 -19.48 1.49 9.02
CA PRO A 42 -19.25 2.94 8.98
C PRO A 42 -20.31 3.73 9.76
N ASP A 43 -21.52 3.18 9.93
CA ASP A 43 -22.62 3.85 10.64
C ASP A 43 -22.34 4.09 12.14
N ASP A 44 -21.48 3.26 12.76
CA ASP A 44 -21.15 3.36 14.17
C ASP A 44 -19.65 3.55 14.43
N ALA A 45 -18.83 3.51 13.40
CA ALA A 45 -17.40 3.73 13.51
C ALA A 45 -17.10 5.21 13.77
N PRO A 46 -16.26 5.53 14.77
CA PRO A 46 -15.85 6.90 14.99
C PRO A 46 -15.03 7.41 13.80
N ASP A 47 -15.33 8.64 13.38
CA ASP A 47 -14.60 9.30 12.30
C ASP A 47 -13.22 9.76 12.77
N ARG A 48 -12.24 9.61 11.89
CA ARG A 48 -10.86 10.05 12.08
C ARG A 48 -10.41 10.86 10.87
N ILE A 49 -9.55 11.84 11.10
CA ILE A 49 -8.95 12.65 10.05
C ILE A 49 -7.51 12.20 9.88
N TYR A 50 -7.23 11.54 8.75
CA TYR A 50 -5.91 11.09 8.35
C TYR A 50 -5.58 11.54 6.92
N TYR A 51 -4.32 11.75 6.65
CA TYR A 51 -3.78 11.95 5.31
C TYR A 51 -2.88 10.75 4.99
N ILE A 52 -3.48 9.75 4.36
CA ILE A 52 -2.83 8.46 4.12
C ILE A 52 -2.09 8.49 2.80
N SER A 53 -0.78 8.30 2.83
CA SER A 53 0.06 8.27 1.63
C SER A 53 -0.36 7.14 0.68
N ASN A 54 -0.22 7.41 -0.62
CA ASN A 54 -0.49 6.46 -1.70
C ASN A 54 -1.92 5.91 -1.73
N HIS A 55 -2.86 6.66 -1.15
CA HIS A 55 -4.30 6.39 -1.19
C HIS A 55 -5.07 7.57 -1.79
N ASP A 56 -6.33 7.33 -2.13
CA ASP A 56 -7.23 8.42 -2.46
C ASP A 56 -7.30 9.37 -1.26
N GLN A 57 -7.23 10.68 -1.51
CA GLN A 57 -7.20 11.64 -0.41
C GLN A 57 -8.60 11.89 0.17
N VAL A 58 -9.21 10.81 0.60
CA VAL A 58 -10.38 10.82 1.47
C VAL A 58 -9.87 11.18 2.87
N VAL A 59 -10.26 12.33 3.40
CA VAL A 59 -9.72 12.85 4.66
C VAL A 59 -10.43 12.25 5.87
N HIS A 60 -11.71 11.92 5.72
CA HIS A 60 -12.55 11.35 6.76
C HIS A 60 -12.56 9.82 6.66
N HIS A 61 -12.19 9.17 7.76
CA HIS A 61 -12.08 7.72 7.84
C HIS A 61 -12.92 7.17 9.00
N PRO A 62 -14.16 6.70 8.74
CA PRO A 62 -14.82 5.86 9.74
C PRO A 62 -13.90 4.71 10.13
N THR A 63 -13.50 4.63 11.39
CA THR A 63 -12.43 3.71 11.84
C THR A 63 -12.96 2.64 12.78
N GLY A 64 -12.80 1.39 12.39
CA GLY A 64 -13.32 0.22 13.13
C GLY A 64 -12.66 0.06 14.49
N VAL A 65 -11.35 0.00 14.53
CA VAL A 65 -10.54 -0.09 15.77
C VAL A 65 -9.45 0.97 15.71
N ALA A 66 -9.52 2.01 16.53
CA ALA A 66 -8.54 3.08 16.62
C ALA A 66 -7.67 2.91 17.89
N ILE A 67 -6.41 2.57 17.70
CA ILE A 67 -5.39 2.49 18.75
C ILE A 67 -4.57 3.78 18.67
N GLU A 68 -4.79 4.70 19.61
CA GLU A 68 -4.24 6.06 19.52
C GLU A 68 -3.51 6.47 20.80
N GLY A 69 -2.24 6.89 20.66
CA GLY A 69 -1.41 7.41 21.74
C GLY A 69 -1.22 6.43 22.91
N TRP A 70 -1.10 5.15 22.65
CA TRP A 70 -0.84 4.13 23.65
C TRP A 70 0.66 3.97 23.92
N GLU A 71 0.96 3.64 25.16
CA GLU A 71 2.27 3.14 25.57
C GLU A 71 2.09 1.75 26.19
N GLY A 72 2.76 0.73 25.65
CA GLY A 72 2.72 -0.63 26.19
C GLY A 72 1.38 -1.34 26.05
N LEU A 73 0.75 -1.34 24.86
CA LEU A 73 -0.47 -2.08 24.61
C LEU A 73 -0.20 -3.39 23.87
N THR A 74 -0.74 -4.50 24.38
CA THR A 74 -0.95 -5.71 23.57
C THR A 74 -2.44 -5.86 23.24
N PHE A 75 -2.79 -5.76 21.94
CA PHE A 75 -4.12 -6.03 21.44
C PHE A 75 -4.13 -7.44 20.85
N ASP A 76 -4.73 -8.40 21.57
CA ASP A 76 -4.84 -9.80 21.18
C ASP A 76 -6.23 -10.12 20.63
N GLY A 77 -6.32 -10.30 19.32
CA GLY A 77 -7.55 -10.69 18.64
C GLY A 77 -8.06 -12.08 18.98
N ALA A 78 -7.25 -12.91 19.64
CA ALA A 78 -7.59 -14.30 20.02
C ALA A 78 -8.08 -15.18 18.84
N GLY A 79 -7.66 -14.87 17.61
CA GLY A 79 -8.12 -15.51 16.38
C GLY A 79 -9.51 -15.04 15.94
N SER A 80 -9.90 -13.83 16.30
CA SER A 80 -11.15 -13.19 15.86
C SER A 80 -11.00 -12.54 14.49
N THR A 81 -12.14 -12.32 13.84
CA THR A 81 -12.23 -11.60 12.58
C THR A 81 -12.88 -10.23 12.78
N LEU A 82 -12.21 -9.18 12.34
CA LEU A 82 -12.83 -7.88 12.09
C LEU A 82 -13.42 -7.92 10.69
N LEU A 83 -14.74 -7.98 10.58
CA LEU A 83 -15.46 -8.08 9.31
C LEU A 83 -16.11 -6.74 9.00
N SER A 84 -15.53 -6.01 8.05
CA SER A 84 -16.03 -4.72 7.60
C SER A 84 -17.29 -4.90 6.73
N ASP A 85 -18.34 -4.16 7.07
CA ASP A 85 -19.61 -4.13 6.34
C ASP A 85 -19.89 -2.70 5.87
N GLY A 86 -19.34 -2.34 4.74
CA GLY A 86 -19.29 -1.00 4.17
C GLY A 86 -17.87 -0.44 4.07
N ARG A 87 -17.76 0.84 3.66
CA ARG A 87 -16.47 1.54 3.49
C ARG A 87 -15.99 2.12 4.81
N LEU A 88 -14.96 1.56 5.36
CA LEU A 88 -14.28 2.05 6.56
C LEU A 88 -12.83 1.60 6.60
N LEU A 89 -12.05 2.26 7.45
CA LEU A 89 -10.70 1.84 7.83
C LEU A 89 -10.81 0.81 8.96
N PRO A 90 -10.50 -0.49 8.73
CA PRO A 90 -10.69 -1.51 9.75
C PRO A 90 -9.88 -1.27 11.03
N MET A 91 -8.61 -0.83 10.89
CA MET A 91 -7.75 -0.57 12.04
C MET A 91 -6.78 0.59 11.79
N SER A 92 -6.59 1.44 12.80
CA SER A 92 -5.49 2.41 12.85
C SER A 92 -4.67 2.27 14.12
N ILE A 93 -3.36 2.54 14.03
CA ILE A 93 -2.41 2.62 15.14
C ILE A 93 -1.66 3.94 14.94
N VAL A 94 -1.87 4.91 15.83
CA VAL A 94 -1.38 6.26 15.60
C VAL A 94 -0.77 6.87 16.85
N GLY A 95 0.49 7.32 16.75
CA GLY A 95 1.21 7.99 17.82
C GLY A 95 1.45 7.10 19.03
N CYS A 96 1.66 5.83 18.82
CA CYS A 96 1.82 4.82 19.86
C CYS A 96 3.28 4.45 20.07
N THR A 97 3.57 3.91 21.25
CA THR A 97 4.89 3.36 21.60
C THR A 97 4.71 1.97 22.23
N ASP A 98 5.55 1.00 21.83
CA ASP A 98 5.53 -0.37 22.34
C ASP A 98 4.15 -1.05 22.21
N VAL A 99 3.59 -1.04 21.00
CA VAL A 99 2.30 -1.67 20.70
C VAL A 99 2.50 -2.99 19.99
N THR A 100 1.79 -4.02 20.47
CA THR A 100 1.66 -5.32 19.80
C THR A 100 0.22 -5.57 19.42
N VAL A 101 -0.03 -5.86 18.14
CA VAL A 101 -1.31 -6.43 17.65
C VAL A 101 -1.06 -7.85 17.20
N LYS A 102 -1.88 -8.80 17.65
CA LYS A 102 -1.66 -10.21 17.32
C LYS A 102 -2.94 -11.02 17.19
N ASN A 103 -2.83 -12.16 16.48
CA ASN A 103 -3.85 -13.18 16.35
C ASN A 103 -5.20 -12.62 15.85
N LEU A 104 -5.18 -11.93 14.71
CA LEU A 104 -6.33 -11.20 14.19
C LEU A 104 -6.52 -11.46 12.70
N HIS A 105 -7.76 -11.54 12.25
CA HIS A 105 -8.14 -11.58 10.85
C HIS A 105 -8.91 -10.30 10.50
N ILE A 106 -8.68 -9.76 9.30
CA ILE A 106 -9.39 -8.60 8.75
C ILE A 106 -9.96 -8.99 7.39
N ASP A 107 -11.26 -8.81 7.22
CA ASP A 107 -11.94 -9.09 5.95
C ASP A 107 -13.12 -8.13 5.74
N PHE A 108 -13.72 -8.18 4.56
CA PHE A 108 -14.91 -7.42 4.18
C PHE A 108 -16.05 -8.37 3.81
N ALA A 109 -17.25 -8.06 4.27
CA ALA A 109 -18.44 -8.82 3.96
C ALA A 109 -18.75 -8.81 2.47
N THR A 110 -18.53 -7.67 1.82
CA THR A 110 -18.68 -7.51 0.37
C THR A 110 -17.46 -6.76 -0.17
N PRO A 111 -16.52 -7.43 -0.85
CA PRO A 111 -15.40 -6.78 -1.48
C PRO A 111 -15.82 -5.82 -2.60
N HIS A 112 -15.07 -4.74 -2.77
CA HIS A 112 -15.26 -3.78 -3.88
C HIS A 112 -14.67 -4.28 -5.20
N ILE A 113 -13.86 -5.32 -5.17
CA ILE A 113 -13.45 -6.10 -6.34
C ILE A 113 -14.51 -7.18 -6.57
N SER A 114 -15.05 -7.25 -7.78
CA SER A 114 -16.04 -8.24 -8.14
C SER A 114 -15.42 -9.37 -8.96
N GLN A 115 -15.47 -10.59 -8.44
CA GLN A 115 -14.99 -11.74 -9.18
C GLN A 115 -16.05 -12.30 -10.12
N VAL A 116 -15.65 -12.54 -11.36
CA VAL A 116 -16.52 -13.18 -12.36
C VAL A 116 -15.80 -14.35 -13.03
N THR A 117 -16.56 -15.31 -13.57
CA THR A 117 -16.05 -16.43 -14.36
C THR A 117 -16.53 -16.35 -15.78
N ILE A 118 -15.64 -16.43 -16.75
CA ILE A 118 -16.00 -16.48 -18.18
C ILE A 118 -16.69 -17.79 -18.50
N VAL A 119 -17.91 -17.72 -19.02
CA VAL A 119 -18.73 -18.88 -19.39
C VAL A 119 -18.73 -19.10 -20.90
N SER A 120 -18.76 -18.03 -21.70
CA SER A 120 -18.54 -18.08 -23.13
C SER A 120 -17.81 -16.83 -23.62
N ASN A 121 -17.08 -16.98 -24.71
CA ASN A 121 -16.36 -15.89 -25.38
C ASN A 121 -16.37 -16.18 -26.89
N ASP A 122 -17.19 -15.46 -27.60
CA ASP A 122 -17.42 -15.63 -29.06
C ASP A 122 -17.68 -14.28 -29.75
N ASP A 123 -17.97 -14.29 -31.02
CA ASP A 123 -18.20 -13.08 -31.82
C ASP A 123 -19.36 -12.23 -31.30
N SER A 124 -20.30 -12.82 -30.57
CA SER A 124 -21.42 -12.11 -29.95
C SER A 124 -21.06 -11.42 -28.63
N GLY A 125 -19.82 -11.54 -28.17
CA GLY A 125 -19.30 -10.98 -26.94
C GLY A 125 -19.06 -12.02 -25.83
N ILE A 126 -18.76 -11.55 -24.64
CA ILE A 126 -18.48 -12.40 -23.47
C ILE A 126 -19.75 -12.60 -22.64
N THR A 127 -19.96 -13.84 -22.20
CA THR A 127 -20.91 -14.16 -21.13
C THR A 127 -20.14 -14.60 -19.90
N PHE A 128 -20.48 -14.05 -18.75
CA PHE A 128 -19.81 -14.36 -17.50
C PHE A 128 -20.79 -14.62 -16.36
N ARG A 129 -20.32 -15.31 -15.33
CA ARG A 129 -21.05 -15.53 -14.07
C ARG A 129 -20.36 -14.76 -12.97
N PRO A 130 -21.03 -13.77 -12.32
CA PRO A 130 -20.55 -13.17 -11.08
C PRO A 130 -20.47 -14.23 -9.98
N SER A 131 -19.48 -14.13 -9.07
CA SER A 131 -19.40 -15.02 -7.92
C SER A 131 -20.57 -14.76 -6.94
N SER A 132 -20.86 -15.74 -6.09
CA SER A 132 -21.95 -15.63 -5.10
C SER A 132 -21.72 -14.55 -4.04
N GLU A 133 -20.48 -14.04 -3.92
CA GLU A 133 -20.13 -12.95 -3.00
C GLU A 133 -20.42 -11.55 -3.58
N VAL A 134 -20.76 -11.46 -4.86
CA VAL A 134 -21.02 -10.20 -5.56
C VAL A 134 -22.51 -9.91 -5.57
N ASN A 135 -22.92 -8.81 -4.95
CA ASN A 135 -24.24 -8.24 -5.16
C ASN A 135 -24.22 -7.39 -6.43
N TRP A 136 -25.05 -7.72 -7.41
CA TRP A 136 -24.98 -7.10 -8.71
C TRP A 136 -26.36 -6.94 -9.37
N ASP A 137 -26.40 -5.97 -10.28
CA ASP A 137 -27.55 -5.75 -11.15
C ASP A 137 -27.11 -5.19 -12.51
N ILE A 138 -28.04 -5.05 -13.44
CA ILE A 138 -27.89 -4.30 -14.68
C ILE A 138 -28.68 -2.99 -14.51
N ASP A 139 -27.98 -1.86 -14.55
CA ASP A 139 -28.61 -0.55 -14.34
C ASP A 139 -29.46 -0.09 -15.53
N ASP A 140 -30.16 1.03 -15.37
CA ASP A 140 -31.03 1.62 -16.41
C ASP A 140 -30.28 1.98 -17.71
N LYS A 141 -28.94 2.11 -17.63
CA LYS A 141 -28.05 2.35 -18.77
C LYS A 141 -27.47 1.06 -19.36
N LYS A 142 -28.02 -0.09 -18.97
CA LYS A 142 -27.59 -1.43 -19.36
C LYS A 142 -26.10 -1.71 -19.02
N ARG A 143 -25.61 -1.21 -17.89
CA ARG A 143 -24.26 -1.48 -17.41
C ARG A 143 -24.30 -2.48 -16.28
N PHE A 144 -23.35 -3.40 -16.25
CA PHE A 144 -23.13 -4.24 -15.07
C PHE A 144 -22.69 -3.36 -13.89
N THR A 145 -23.36 -3.50 -12.78
CA THR A 145 -23.16 -2.71 -11.58
C THR A 145 -23.06 -3.63 -10.38
N ALA A 146 -22.02 -3.46 -9.58
CA ALA A 146 -21.91 -4.14 -8.29
C ALA A 146 -22.14 -3.14 -7.15
N HIS A 147 -22.69 -3.63 -6.05
CA HIS A 147 -23.01 -2.78 -4.91
C HIS A 147 -22.84 -3.50 -3.58
N GLY A 148 -22.46 -2.73 -2.57
CA GLY A 148 -22.44 -3.12 -1.18
C GLY A 148 -23.39 -2.25 -0.35
N LYS A 149 -23.17 -2.23 0.96
CA LYS A 149 -24.01 -1.49 1.89
C LYS A 149 -24.10 0.01 1.58
N ASP A 150 -22.98 0.63 1.24
CA ASP A 150 -22.83 2.08 1.09
C ASP A 150 -22.06 2.48 -0.18
N TRP A 151 -21.96 1.58 -1.12
CA TRP A 151 -21.24 1.82 -2.38
C TRP A 151 -21.91 1.15 -3.57
N THR A 152 -21.70 1.77 -4.73
CA THR A 152 -22.07 1.25 -6.06
C THR A 152 -20.91 1.50 -7.01
N LEU A 153 -20.49 0.47 -7.75
CA LEU A 153 -19.34 0.52 -8.63
C LEU A 153 -19.65 0.02 -10.04
N HIS A 154 -19.07 0.71 -11.01
CA HIS A 154 -18.91 0.25 -12.39
C HIS A 154 -17.45 -0.08 -12.63
N TYR A 155 -17.19 -1.13 -13.40
CA TYR A 155 -15.85 -1.59 -13.69
C TYR A 155 -15.47 -1.32 -15.14
N TYR A 156 -14.22 -0.99 -15.37
CA TYR A 156 -13.65 -0.74 -16.70
C TYR A 156 -12.30 -1.44 -16.87
N THR A 157 -11.84 -2.13 -15.84
CA THR A 157 -10.60 -2.89 -15.88
C THR A 157 -10.71 -4.15 -15.02
N GLY A 158 -9.82 -5.09 -15.24
CA GLY A 158 -9.75 -6.33 -14.48
C GLY A 158 -8.43 -7.05 -14.65
N ILE A 159 -8.21 -8.00 -13.75
CA ILE A 159 -7.08 -8.91 -13.76
C ILE A 159 -7.59 -10.31 -13.98
N ALA A 160 -7.02 -10.99 -14.98
CA ALA A 160 -7.42 -12.35 -15.32
C ALA A 160 -6.54 -13.39 -14.64
N PHE A 161 -7.19 -14.36 -13.99
CA PHE A 161 -6.55 -15.51 -13.35
C PHE A 161 -6.97 -16.81 -14.05
N ASP A 162 -6.03 -17.71 -14.19
CA ASP A 162 -6.32 -19.08 -14.60
C ASP A 162 -7.20 -19.78 -13.55
N GLY A 163 -8.31 -20.33 -14.00
CA GLY A 163 -9.34 -20.90 -13.11
C GLY A 163 -8.92 -22.15 -12.32
N ASN A 164 -7.76 -22.74 -12.64
CA ASN A 164 -7.27 -23.97 -12.03
C ASN A 164 -6.04 -23.75 -11.14
N THR A 165 -5.21 -22.75 -11.46
CA THR A 165 -3.89 -22.58 -10.84
C THR A 165 -3.79 -21.35 -9.94
N TYR A 166 -4.77 -20.46 -9.94
CA TYR A 166 -4.72 -19.14 -9.27
C TYR A 166 -3.68 -18.16 -9.83
N HIS A 167 -2.91 -18.56 -10.84
CA HIS A 167 -1.92 -17.69 -11.45
C HIS A 167 -2.58 -16.64 -12.33
N ILE A 168 -2.00 -15.45 -12.38
CA ILE A 168 -2.42 -14.45 -13.36
C ILE A 168 -2.10 -14.99 -14.75
N VAL A 169 -3.08 -14.87 -15.65
CA VAL A 169 -2.93 -15.35 -17.04
C VAL A 169 -1.79 -14.58 -17.70
N PRO A 170 -0.79 -15.26 -18.28
CA PRO A 170 0.37 -14.61 -18.88
C PRO A 170 0.00 -13.53 -19.89
N GLN A 171 0.72 -12.41 -19.87
CA GLN A 171 0.54 -11.25 -20.74
C GLN A 171 -0.84 -10.54 -20.65
N ASN A 172 -1.59 -10.79 -19.58
CA ASN A 172 -2.88 -10.20 -19.30
C ASN A 172 -2.85 -9.37 -18.00
N SER A 173 -2.03 -8.32 -18.00
CA SER A 173 -2.12 -7.29 -16.97
C SER A 173 -3.34 -6.38 -17.27
N ASP A 174 -3.72 -5.49 -16.39
CA ASP A 174 -4.78 -4.48 -16.48
C ASP A 174 -5.60 -4.49 -17.78
N MET A 175 -6.54 -5.42 -17.88
CA MET A 175 -7.36 -5.59 -19.07
C MET A 175 -8.46 -4.54 -19.12
N SER A 176 -8.61 -3.84 -20.23
CA SER A 176 -9.77 -2.99 -20.48
C SER A 176 -11.02 -3.86 -20.67
N ILE A 177 -12.08 -3.49 -19.97
CA ILE A 177 -13.35 -4.23 -19.96
C ILE A 177 -14.46 -3.29 -20.38
N ASN A 178 -15.31 -3.74 -21.32
CA ASN A 178 -16.48 -2.99 -21.73
C ASN A 178 -17.77 -3.69 -21.26
N LEU A 179 -18.36 -3.17 -20.22
CA LEU A 179 -19.59 -3.66 -19.60
C LEU A 179 -20.81 -2.79 -19.95
N SER A 180 -20.83 -2.21 -21.15
CA SER A 180 -22.00 -1.52 -21.70
C SER A 180 -22.94 -2.48 -22.44
N ASP A 181 -24.20 -2.12 -22.55
CA ASP A 181 -25.28 -2.90 -23.19
C ASP A 181 -25.43 -4.32 -22.64
N CYS A 182 -25.03 -4.53 -21.40
CA CYS A 182 -25.18 -5.81 -20.73
C CYS A 182 -26.65 -6.21 -20.59
N SER A 183 -26.88 -7.52 -20.58
CA SER A 183 -28.19 -8.09 -20.26
C SER A 183 -28.07 -9.25 -19.29
N ARG A 184 -29.06 -9.38 -18.41
CA ARG A 184 -29.16 -10.46 -17.45
C ARG A 184 -29.76 -11.71 -18.09
N GLN A 185 -29.12 -12.85 -17.88
CA GLN A 185 -29.57 -14.17 -18.34
C GLN A 185 -29.55 -15.16 -17.15
N GLY A 186 -30.55 -15.03 -16.27
CA GLY A 186 -30.58 -15.77 -15.00
C GLY A 186 -29.47 -15.31 -14.05
N ASP A 187 -28.54 -16.20 -13.74
CA ASP A 187 -27.33 -15.92 -12.93
C ASP A 187 -26.12 -15.48 -13.78
N LEU A 188 -26.32 -15.33 -15.09
CA LEU A 188 -25.29 -14.92 -16.04
C LEU A 188 -25.52 -13.48 -16.51
N VAL A 189 -24.44 -12.89 -16.99
CA VAL A 189 -24.44 -11.58 -17.65
C VAL A 189 -23.87 -11.74 -19.06
N LYS A 190 -24.61 -11.30 -20.07
CA LYS A 190 -24.11 -11.17 -21.44
C LYS A 190 -23.62 -9.73 -21.65
N ALA A 191 -22.35 -9.58 -22.02
CA ALA A 191 -21.69 -8.32 -22.36
C ALA A 191 -21.31 -8.34 -23.84
N PRO A 192 -22.18 -7.84 -24.75
CA PRO A 192 -21.98 -7.97 -26.20
C PRO A 192 -20.80 -7.11 -26.69
N ASN A 193 -20.49 -6.03 -26.01
CA ASN A 193 -19.42 -5.10 -26.36
C ASN A 193 -18.06 -5.46 -25.75
N TRP A 194 -18.01 -6.48 -24.91
CA TRP A 194 -16.75 -6.99 -24.36
C TRP A 194 -16.26 -8.17 -25.19
N LYS A 195 -15.16 -7.97 -25.89
CA LYS A 195 -14.51 -8.97 -26.73
C LYS A 195 -13.02 -8.98 -26.45
N ASP A 196 -12.51 -10.12 -26.01
CA ASP A 196 -11.09 -10.29 -25.74
C ASP A 196 -10.69 -11.76 -25.93
N SER A 197 -10.01 -12.04 -27.06
CA SER A 197 -9.59 -13.40 -27.42
C SER A 197 -8.60 -14.05 -26.46
N ARG A 198 -8.02 -13.26 -25.54
CA ARG A 198 -7.09 -13.74 -24.51
C ARG A 198 -7.78 -14.41 -23.31
N LEU A 199 -9.12 -14.37 -23.27
CA LEU A 199 -9.92 -14.88 -22.16
C LEU A 199 -10.60 -16.20 -22.49
N PRO A 200 -9.96 -17.36 -22.25
CA PRO A 200 -10.63 -18.65 -22.42
C PRO A 200 -11.76 -18.85 -21.39
N VAL A 201 -12.70 -19.72 -21.74
CA VAL A 201 -13.74 -20.16 -20.81
C VAL A 201 -13.12 -20.75 -19.55
N GLY A 202 -13.67 -20.43 -18.40
CA GLY A 202 -13.15 -20.83 -17.09
C GLY A 202 -12.20 -19.81 -16.44
N THR A 203 -11.72 -18.82 -17.20
CA THR A 203 -10.93 -17.72 -16.63
C THR A 203 -11.71 -16.99 -15.54
N ARG A 204 -11.04 -16.71 -14.42
CA ARG A 204 -11.54 -15.87 -13.33
C ARG A 204 -11.05 -14.45 -13.53
N LEU A 205 -11.93 -13.47 -13.49
CA LEU A 205 -11.52 -12.06 -13.51
C LEU A 205 -11.87 -11.40 -12.19
N ALA A 206 -10.91 -10.67 -11.67
CA ALA A 206 -11.10 -9.69 -10.62
C ALA A 206 -11.39 -8.34 -11.30
N LEU A 207 -12.67 -7.96 -11.38
CA LEU A 207 -13.11 -6.67 -11.90
C LEU A 207 -12.82 -5.61 -10.85
N ARG A 208 -12.10 -4.56 -11.21
CA ARG A 208 -11.65 -3.55 -10.27
C ARG A 208 -11.90 -2.12 -10.77
N SER A 209 -12.00 -1.20 -9.82
CA SER A 209 -11.78 0.23 -10.02
C SER A 209 -10.38 0.56 -9.48
N TYR A 210 -9.86 1.75 -9.77
CA TYR A 210 -8.59 2.17 -9.16
C TYR A 210 -8.76 2.89 -7.81
N HIS A 211 -9.98 2.98 -7.29
CA HIS A 211 -10.23 3.60 -5.99
C HIS A 211 -9.62 2.80 -4.85
N ARG A 212 -8.91 3.50 -3.97
CA ARG A 212 -8.26 2.95 -2.78
C ARG A 212 -8.36 3.92 -1.60
N PRO A 213 -9.57 4.08 -1.04
CA PRO A 213 -9.82 5.07 0.01
C PRO A 213 -9.21 4.71 1.36
N HIS A 214 -9.14 3.42 1.70
CA HIS A 214 -8.70 2.95 3.02
C HIS A 214 -7.81 1.72 2.92
N PRO A 215 -6.64 1.68 3.61
CA PRO A 215 -5.93 0.42 3.87
C PRO A 215 -6.69 -0.43 4.91
N ALA A 216 -6.31 -1.70 5.08
CA ALA A 216 -6.82 -2.50 6.18
C ALA A 216 -6.24 -2.08 7.54
N VAL A 217 -4.95 -1.77 7.56
CA VAL A 217 -4.23 -1.26 8.74
C VAL A 217 -3.48 0.01 8.36
N PHE A 218 -3.74 1.09 9.09
CA PHE A 218 -3.01 2.34 8.96
C PHE A 218 -2.17 2.59 10.20
N MET A 219 -0.89 2.91 10.01
CA MET A 219 0.05 3.24 11.07
C MET A 219 0.69 4.60 10.81
N GLU A 220 0.73 5.48 11.83
CA GLU A 220 1.39 6.77 11.70
C GLU A 220 2.08 7.18 13.00
N ALA A 221 3.33 7.61 12.87
CA ALA A 221 4.14 8.15 13.97
C ALA A 221 4.28 7.20 15.18
N ASP A 222 4.26 5.91 14.94
CA ASP A 222 4.43 4.89 15.97
C ASP A 222 5.91 4.55 16.20
N ILE A 223 6.22 4.09 17.40
CA ILE A 223 7.56 3.66 17.81
C ILE A 223 7.49 2.26 18.38
N ARG A 224 8.26 1.32 17.82
CA ARG A 224 8.34 -0.10 18.21
C ARG A 224 6.98 -0.79 18.19
N THR A 225 6.46 -0.98 16.99
CA THR A 225 5.20 -1.69 16.75
C THR A 225 5.45 -3.10 16.22
N LEU A 226 4.81 -4.09 16.85
CA LEU A 226 4.83 -5.48 16.42
C LEU A 226 3.45 -5.91 15.95
N LEU A 227 3.34 -6.38 14.70
CA LEU A 227 2.16 -7.08 14.19
C LEU A 227 2.51 -8.57 14.03
N ARG A 228 1.86 -9.45 14.79
CA ARG A 228 2.16 -10.88 14.81
C ARG A 228 0.92 -11.74 14.55
N ASN A 229 1.02 -12.66 13.59
CA ASN A 229 -0.11 -13.52 13.20
C ASN A 229 -1.37 -12.69 12.90
N VAL A 230 -1.26 -11.76 11.97
CA VAL A 230 -2.36 -10.91 11.49
C VAL A 230 -2.60 -11.23 10.03
N ASP A 231 -3.81 -11.64 9.70
CA ASP A 231 -4.22 -11.99 8.34
C ASP A 231 -5.17 -10.93 7.78
N VAL A 232 -4.82 -10.34 6.66
CA VAL A 232 -5.69 -9.46 5.87
C VAL A 232 -6.18 -10.24 4.66
N HIS A 233 -7.47 -10.51 4.60
CA HIS A 233 -8.08 -11.24 3.50
C HIS A 233 -8.62 -10.34 2.39
N TYR A 234 -8.95 -9.11 2.74
CA TYR A 234 -9.33 -8.06 1.77
C TYR A 234 -9.11 -6.66 2.35
N ALA A 235 -8.80 -5.71 1.47
CA ALA A 235 -8.87 -4.27 1.73
C ALA A 235 -9.20 -3.51 0.44
N GLU A 236 -9.94 -2.40 0.57
CA GLU A 236 -10.27 -1.51 -0.56
C GLU A 236 -9.07 -0.64 -1.00
N GLY A 237 -8.00 -0.64 -0.23
CA GLY A 237 -6.70 -0.06 -0.53
C GLY A 237 -5.59 -1.08 -0.36
N MET A 238 -4.57 -0.72 0.39
CA MET A 238 -3.45 -1.59 0.76
C MET A 238 -3.76 -2.43 1.99
N GLY A 239 -3.02 -3.52 2.20
CA GLY A 239 -3.16 -4.33 3.41
C GLY A 239 -2.65 -3.59 4.64
N LEU A 240 -1.50 -2.94 4.53
CA LEU A 240 -0.92 -2.08 5.57
C LEU A 240 -0.22 -0.87 4.94
N VAL A 241 -0.46 0.30 5.52
CA VAL A 241 0.37 1.48 5.29
C VAL A 241 0.95 1.94 6.62
N ALA A 242 2.27 2.09 6.67
CA ALA A 242 2.96 2.72 7.78
C ALA A 242 3.70 3.95 7.28
N GLN A 243 3.41 5.12 7.86
CA GLN A 243 4.09 6.36 7.53
C GLN A 243 4.67 7.02 8.78
N MET A 244 5.89 7.55 8.66
CA MET A 244 6.59 8.23 9.76
C MET A 244 6.72 7.38 11.03
N CYS A 245 6.82 6.07 10.90
CA CYS A 245 6.98 5.13 12.01
C CYS A 245 8.46 4.78 12.25
N THR A 246 8.77 4.40 13.48
CA THR A 246 10.12 4.01 13.91
C THR A 246 10.09 2.59 14.47
N ASP A 247 10.96 1.70 13.99
CA ASP A 247 11.09 0.31 14.44
C ASP A 247 9.79 -0.48 14.31
N ILE A 248 9.59 -1.08 13.14
CA ILE A 248 8.40 -1.88 12.81
C ILE A 248 8.82 -3.35 12.66
N HIS A 249 8.05 -4.24 13.27
CA HIS A 249 8.23 -5.67 13.09
C HIS A 249 6.93 -6.33 12.66
N LEU A 250 6.92 -6.93 11.48
CA LEU A 250 5.87 -7.80 10.97
C LEU A 250 6.35 -9.24 11.07
N ASP A 251 5.73 -10.05 11.93
CA ASP A 251 6.05 -11.47 12.13
C ASP A 251 4.82 -12.33 11.84
N GLY A 252 4.75 -12.90 10.63
CA GLY A 252 3.54 -13.57 10.17
C GLY A 252 2.38 -12.59 9.95
N PHE A 253 2.68 -11.40 9.42
CA PHE A 253 1.65 -10.53 8.85
C PHE A 253 1.40 -11.01 7.43
N ASN A 254 0.16 -11.41 7.16
CA ASN A 254 -0.22 -12.01 5.90
C ASN A 254 -1.25 -11.15 5.17
N VAL A 255 -1.11 -11.06 3.86
CA VAL A 255 -2.17 -10.61 2.96
C VAL A 255 -2.47 -11.80 2.08
N CYS A 256 -3.50 -12.55 2.43
CA CYS A 256 -3.71 -13.88 1.90
C CYS A 256 -5.20 -14.23 1.75
N LEU A 257 -5.48 -15.18 0.87
CA LEU A 257 -6.84 -15.70 0.70
C LEU A 257 -7.33 -16.37 2.00
N ALA A 258 -8.58 -16.11 2.36
CA ALA A 258 -9.18 -16.79 3.51
C ALA A 258 -9.34 -18.28 3.21
N LYS A 259 -9.13 -19.13 4.21
CA LYS A 259 -9.27 -20.57 4.06
C LYS A 259 -10.67 -20.95 3.59
N GLY A 260 -10.75 -21.64 2.46
CA GLY A 260 -12.02 -22.05 1.85
C GLY A 260 -12.71 -20.95 1.02
N SER A 261 -12.11 -19.78 0.89
CA SER A 261 -12.59 -18.73 -0.02
C SER A 261 -12.52 -19.17 -1.47
N GLN A 262 -13.44 -18.67 -2.27
CA GLN A 262 -13.43 -18.81 -3.74
C GLN A 262 -12.78 -17.60 -4.43
N ARG A 263 -12.28 -16.64 -3.66
CA ARG A 263 -11.60 -15.44 -4.19
C ARG A 263 -10.23 -15.79 -4.74
N TYR A 264 -9.81 -15.06 -5.77
CA TYR A 264 -8.49 -15.14 -6.38
C TYR A 264 -7.66 -13.86 -6.11
N PHE A 265 -8.23 -12.94 -5.36
CA PHE A 265 -7.64 -11.64 -5.05
C PHE A 265 -7.72 -11.35 -3.53
N THR A 266 -6.88 -10.43 -3.09
CA THR A 266 -6.88 -9.89 -1.72
C THR A 266 -7.05 -8.37 -1.74
N THR A 267 -5.97 -7.57 -1.75
CA THR A 267 -6.05 -6.11 -1.65
C THR A 267 -6.15 -5.43 -3.01
N GLN A 268 -6.76 -4.25 -3.03
CA GLN A 268 -6.88 -3.41 -4.23
C GLN A 268 -5.53 -2.84 -4.69
N ALA A 269 -4.58 -2.69 -3.78
CA ALA A 269 -3.22 -2.23 -4.02
C ALA A 269 -2.21 -3.11 -3.26
N ASP A 270 -1.12 -2.55 -2.76
CA ASP A 270 -0.02 -3.29 -2.13
C ASP A 270 -0.47 -4.13 -0.91
N ALA A 271 0.27 -5.19 -0.63
CA ALA A 271 0.10 -5.88 0.64
C ALA A 271 0.63 -5.04 1.80
N THR A 272 1.86 -4.53 1.71
CA THR A 272 2.49 -3.69 2.73
C THR A 272 3.27 -2.53 2.12
N HIS A 273 3.12 -1.34 2.70
CA HIS A 273 3.67 -0.11 2.16
C HIS A 273 4.22 0.78 3.28
N PHE A 274 5.49 1.17 3.17
CA PHE A 274 6.21 1.90 4.21
C PHE A 274 6.76 3.22 3.66
N VAL A 275 6.26 4.32 4.21
CA VAL A 275 6.55 5.67 3.73
C VAL A 275 7.29 6.46 4.80
N GLN A 276 8.50 6.91 4.50
CA GLN A 276 9.31 7.70 5.43
C GLN A 276 9.36 7.10 6.85
N CYS A 277 9.58 5.81 6.95
CA CYS A 277 9.87 5.15 8.22
C CYS A 277 11.36 5.27 8.56
N ARG A 278 11.74 5.00 9.81
CA ARG A 278 13.13 4.97 10.27
C ARG A 278 13.39 3.84 11.27
N GLY A 279 14.64 3.70 11.70
CA GLY A 279 15.06 2.59 12.54
C GLY A 279 15.10 1.29 11.75
N THR A 280 14.61 0.20 12.33
CA THR A 280 14.60 -1.12 11.71
C THR A 280 13.19 -1.52 11.28
N LEU A 281 13.05 -1.94 10.03
CA LEU A 281 11.84 -2.52 9.48
C LEU A 281 12.10 -4.00 9.20
N ILE A 282 11.45 -4.88 9.96
CA ILE A 282 11.53 -6.33 9.77
C ILE A 282 10.17 -6.83 9.28
N SER A 283 10.15 -7.52 8.14
CA SER A 283 9.00 -8.26 7.63
C SER A 283 9.42 -9.69 7.38
N GLU A 284 8.89 -10.60 8.18
CA GLU A 284 9.27 -12.01 8.14
C GLU A 284 8.08 -12.96 8.32
N ASN A 285 8.25 -14.19 7.82
CA ASN A 285 7.26 -15.26 7.95
C ASN A 285 5.90 -14.94 7.33
N GLY A 286 5.86 -14.04 6.33
CA GLY A 286 4.63 -13.55 5.70
C GLY A 286 4.21 -14.37 4.47
N LEU A 287 2.91 -14.40 4.22
CA LEU A 287 2.31 -14.84 2.97
C LEU A 287 1.61 -13.66 2.30
N TYR A 288 2.05 -13.32 1.10
CA TYR A 288 1.50 -12.24 0.30
C TYR A 288 1.02 -12.79 -1.03
N GLU A 289 -0.29 -12.87 -1.23
CA GLU A 289 -0.88 -13.48 -2.43
C GLU A 289 -2.11 -12.74 -2.96
N GLY A 290 -2.25 -12.71 -4.27
CA GLY A 290 -3.46 -12.21 -4.93
C GLY A 290 -3.72 -10.71 -4.79
N MET A 291 -2.77 -9.93 -4.29
CA MET A 291 -2.90 -8.47 -4.23
C MET A 291 -2.78 -7.86 -5.63
N MET A 292 -3.42 -6.70 -5.80
CA MET A 292 -3.48 -6.00 -7.09
C MET A 292 -2.32 -5.03 -7.29
N ASP A 293 -1.30 -5.08 -6.43
CA ASP A 293 -0.03 -4.38 -6.59
C ASP A 293 1.09 -5.14 -5.83
N ASP A 294 2.05 -4.47 -5.24
CA ASP A 294 3.29 -5.04 -4.70
C ASP A 294 3.07 -5.77 -3.36
N ALA A 295 3.96 -6.71 -3.03
CA ALA A 295 3.90 -7.34 -1.71
C ALA A 295 4.51 -6.45 -0.63
N ILE A 296 5.61 -5.79 -0.93
CA ILE A 296 6.26 -4.83 -0.04
C ILE A 296 6.85 -3.68 -0.85
N ASN A 297 6.55 -2.45 -0.44
CA ASN A 297 7.16 -1.24 -0.97
C ASN A 297 7.71 -0.39 0.19
N VAL A 298 8.99 -0.03 0.12
CA VAL A 298 9.67 0.77 1.15
C VAL A 298 10.34 1.96 0.50
N HIS A 299 9.91 3.16 0.85
CA HIS A 299 10.46 4.39 0.27
C HIS A 299 10.32 5.60 1.20
N GLY A 300 11.06 6.66 0.91
CA GLY A 300 10.80 8.01 1.40
C GLY A 300 9.96 8.81 0.41
N VAL A 301 9.86 10.12 0.63
CA VAL A 301 9.14 11.02 -0.28
C VAL A 301 10.03 12.21 -0.64
N HIS A 302 10.25 12.41 -1.95
CA HIS A 302 10.82 13.65 -2.44
C HIS A 302 9.81 14.78 -2.38
N LEU A 303 10.14 15.88 -1.71
CA LEU A 303 9.48 17.14 -1.99
C LEU A 303 10.18 17.81 -3.18
N ARG A 304 9.41 18.37 -4.07
CA ARG A 304 9.94 19.16 -5.18
C ARG A 304 10.38 20.54 -4.70
N VAL A 305 11.60 20.96 -5.03
CA VAL A 305 12.04 22.34 -4.83
C VAL A 305 11.27 23.23 -5.80
N ARG A 306 10.42 24.11 -5.27
CA ARG A 306 9.59 25.04 -6.04
C ARG A 306 10.11 26.47 -6.07
N GLN A 307 10.87 26.85 -5.04
CA GLN A 307 11.45 28.17 -4.97
C GLN A 307 12.68 28.17 -4.04
N ARG A 308 13.75 28.78 -4.47
CA ARG A 308 14.88 29.19 -3.62
C ARG A 308 14.58 30.58 -3.07
N ILE A 309 14.24 30.68 -1.79
CA ILE A 309 13.89 31.95 -1.14
C ILE A 309 15.17 32.76 -0.83
N ASN A 310 16.19 32.08 -0.34
CA ASN A 310 17.51 32.64 -0.09
C ASN A 310 18.57 31.51 -0.07
N ASN A 311 19.80 31.83 0.35
CA ASN A 311 20.91 30.86 0.33
C ASN A 311 20.68 29.63 1.22
N ARG A 312 19.74 29.64 2.16
CA ARG A 312 19.49 28.53 3.10
C ARG A 312 18.05 28.07 3.17
N THR A 313 17.15 28.78 2.48
CA THR A 313 15.72 28.56 2.63
C THR A 313 15.06 28.23 1.29
N LEU A 314 14.30 27.16 1.29
CA LEU A 314 13.56 26.65 0.14
C LEU A 314 12.07 26.57 0.45
N ARG A 315 11.24 26.80 -0.57
CA ARG A 315 9.86 26.34 -0.61
C ARG A 315 9.82 25.02 -1.37
N CYS A 316 9.31 23.98 -0.72
CA CYS A 316 9.24 22.62 -1.26
C CYS A 316 7.82 22.09 -1.20
N ARG A 317 7.43 21.23 -2.15
CA ARG A 317 6.05 20.76 -2.32
C ARG A 317 5.98 19.25 -2.51
N PHE A 318 4.96 18.64 -1.91
CA PHE A 318 4.45 17.34 -2.34
C PHE A 318 3.87 17.44 -3.75
N GLU A 319 4.28 16.58 -4.66
CA GLU A 319 3.84 16.65 -6.06
C GLU A 319 2.77 15.62 -6.44
N HIS A 320 2.83 14.43 -5.85
CA HIS A 320 1.85 13.41 -6.15
C HIS A 320 0.53 13.66 -5.41
N ASN A 321 -0.59 13.58 -6.12
CA ASN A 321 -1.92 13.89 -5.61
C ASN A 321 -2.44 12.90 -4.55
N GLN A 322 -1.80 11.76 -4.38
CA GLN A 322 -2.10 10.77 -3.34
C GLN A 322 -1.10 10.77 -2.18
N THR A 323 -0.15 11.72 -2.15
CA THR A 323 0.89 11.74 -1.12
C THR A 323 1.13 13.18 -0.67
N PHE A 324 0.43 13.59 0.37
CA PHE A 324 0.60 14.90 1.00
C PHE A 324 -0.12 14.97 2.35
N GLY A 325 0.07 16.07 3.09
CA GLY A 325 -0.78 16.41 4.23
C GLY A 325 -0.32 15.85 5.57
N TYR A 326 0.82 15.17 5.63
CA TYR A 326 1.42 14.67 6.86
C TYR A 326 2.77 15.37 7.16
N LYS A 327 3.30 15.18 8.36
CA LYS A 327 4.59 15.75 8.77
C LYS A 327 5.72 15.12 7.98
N TRP A 328 6.41 15.90 7.13
CA TRP A 328 7.48 15.39 6.28
C TRP A 328 8.84 15.36 6.98
N GLY A 329 9.06 16.17 7.98
CA GLY A 329 10.34 16.25 8.68
C GLY A 329 10.26 17.16 9.90
N GLU A 330 11.38 17.26 10.61
CA GLU A 330 11.52 18.07 11.82
C GLU A 330 12.91 18.70 11.92
N PRO A 331 13.07 19.77 12.72
CA PRO A 331 14.41 20.32 12.98
C PRO A 331 15.37 19.26 13.52
N GLY A 332 16.57 19.23 12.96
CA GLY A 332 17.58 18.21 13.25
C GLY A 332 17.67 17.08 12.23
N ASP A 333 16.65 16.91 11.36
CA ASP A 333 16.70 15.92 10.28
C ASP A 333 17.75 16.29 9.23
N SER A 334 18.43 15.28 8.72
CA SER A 334 19.39 15.41 7.60
C SER A 334 18.67 15.25 6.27
N VAL A 335 19.05 16.08 5.32
CA VAL A 335 18.48 16.07 3.96
C VAL A 335 19.56 15.98 2.90
N ALA A 336 19.18 15.38 1.76
CA ALA A 336 19.96 15.32 0.54
C ALA A 336 19.13 15.84 -0.64
N PHE A 337 19.78 16.06 -1.78
CA PHE A 337 19.13 16.57 -2.98
C PHE A 337 19.39 15.67 -4.17
N VAL A 338 18.37 15.53 -5.01
CA VAL A 338 18.39 14.70 -6.21
C VAL A 338 17.99 15.56 -7.41
N ARG A 339 18.74 15.42 -8.51
CA ARG A 339 18.36 16.00 -9.80
C ARG A 339 17.31 15.11 -10.47
N SER A 340 16.09 15.59 -10.67
CA SER A 340 14.99 14.75 -11.18
C SER A 340 15.23 14.20 -12.59
N ALA A 341 15.96 14.94 -13.43
CA ALA A 341 16.24 14.53 -14.80
C ALA A 341 17.14 13.30 -14.93
N THR A 342 17.99 13.05 -13.95
CA THR A 342 18.99 11.97 -13.97
C THR A 342 18.95 11.07 -12.74
N MET A 343 18.21 11.47 -11.71
CA MET A 343 18.21 10.84 -10.38
C MET A 343 19.59 10.85 -9.69
N ASP A 344 20.53 11.69 -10.15
CA ASP A 344 21.79 11.86 -9.47
C ASP A 344 21.61 12.57 -8.13
N GLN A 345 22.09 11.95 -7.07
CA GLN A 345 22.17 12.59 -5.77
C GLN A 345 23.35 13.56 -5.74
N LEU A 346 23.10 14.80 -5.35
CA LEU A 346 24.17 15.79 -5.23
C LEU A 346 25.11 15.44 -4.06
N PRO A 347 26.41 15.72 -4.18
CA PRO A 347 27.37 15.53 -3.09
C PRO A 347 27.21 16.62 -2.01
N PHE A 348 25.98 16.84 -1.57
CA PHE A 348 25.62 17.87 -0.61
C PHE A 348 24.54 17.37 0.33
N THR A 349 24.80 17.46 1.62
CA THR A 349 23.82 17.19 2.67
C THR A 349 23.76 18.37 3.63
N ALA A 350 22.62 18.58 4.23
CA ALA A 350 22.40 19.63 5.21
C ALA A 350 21.46 19.15 6.33
N THR A 351 21.38 19.89 7.41
CA THR A 351 20.46 19.64 8.51
C THR A 351 19.34 20.67 8.50
N ILE A 352 18.12 20.23 8.70
CA ILE A 352 16.95 21.11 8.82
C ILE A 352 17.10 21.92 10.12
N ARG A 353 17.17 23.24 9.99
CA ARG A 353 17.15 24.17 11.11
C ARG A 353 15.73 24.52 11.53
N SER A 354 14.87 24.73 10.53
CA SER A 354 13.44 24.93 10.74
C SER A 354 12.65 24.42 9.53
N ILE A 355 11.47 23.91 9.80
CA ILE A 355 10.51 23.47 8.79
C ILE A 355 9.13 23.94 9.22
N ASN A 356 8.46 24.71 8.37
CA ASN A 356 7.13 25.24 8.62
C ASN A 356 6.26 25.01 7.39
N THR A 357 4.97 24.88 7.58
CA THR A 357 4.03 24.88 6.47
C THR A 357 4.04 26.25 5.76
N ALA A 358 3.75 26.28 4.49
CA ALA A 358 3.63 27.53 3.74
C ALA A 358 2.35 28.34 4.09
N GLY A 359 1.62 27.89 5.08
CA GLY A 359 0.38 28.47 5.64
C GLY A 359 -0.53 27.37 6.17
N GLY A 360 -1.18 27.61 7.28
CA GLY A 360 -2.09 26.65 7.91
C GLY A 360 -1.40 25.50 8.70
N PRO A 361 -2.15 24.48 9.13
CA PRO A 361 -1.66 23.36 9.92
C PRO A 361 -0.84 22.38 9.07
N ILE A 362 -0.12 21.46 9.74
CA ILE A 362 0.57 20.35 9.06
C ILE A 362 -0.44 19.44 8.35
N ALA A 363 -1.52 19.11 9.02
CA ALA A 363 -2.58 18.27 8.44
C ALA A 363 -3.16 18.90 7.17
N GLY A 364 -2.98 18.22 6.04
CA GLY A 364 -3.43 18.67 4.73
C GLY A 364 -2.47 19.62 4.00
N THR A 365 -1.28 19.91 4.55
CA THR A 365 -0.34 20.80 3.85
C THR A 365 0.20 20.18 2.56
N LEU A 366 0.32 21.01 1.55
CA LEU A 366 1.00 20.67 0.29
C LEU A 366 2.44 21.16 0.26
N GLU A 367 2.79 22.19 1.04
CA GLU A 367 4.05 22.89 0.92
C GLU A 367 4.71 23.18 2.28
N TYR A 368 6.03 23.12 2.26
CA TYR A 368 6.89 23.47 3.37
C TYR A 368 7.87 24.56 3.01
N ILE A 369 8.16 25.42 3.99
CA ILE A 369 9.31 26.33 3.98
C ILE A 369 10.39 25.71 4.86
N ILE A 370 11.50 25.31 4.24
CA ILE A 370 12.59 24.56 4.89
C ILE A 370 13.82 25.44 4.92
N THR A 371 14.36 25.71 6.12
CA THR A 371 15.62 26.43 6.31
C THR A 371 16.69 25.44 6.79
N LEU A 372 17.84 25.47 6.15
CA LEU A 372 18.98 24.59 6.39
C LEU A 372 20.06 25.23 7.24
N ASP A 373 20.94 24.43 7.82
CA ASP A 373 22.06 24.85 8.68
C ASP A 373 23.21 25.50 7.88
N ARG A 374 23.27 25.29 6.58
CA ARG A 374 24.35 25.77 5.69
C ARG A 374 23.81 26.27 4.36
N ASP A 375 24.67 26.97 3.61
CA ASP A 375 24.31 27.52 2.33
C ASP A 375 24.17 26.43 1.27
N LEU A 376 23.14 26.57 0.46
CA LEU A 376 22.82 25.69 -0.66
C LEU A 376 23.82 25.89 -1.81
N PRO A 377 24.23 24.82 -2.51
CA PRO A 377 24.91 24.93 -3.80
C PRO A 377 24.15 25.85 -4.78
N GLU A 378 24.89 26.56 -5.63
CA GLU A 378 24.28 27.48 -6.59
C GLU A 378 23.35 26.79 -7.59
N GLU A 379 23.66 25.53 -7.93
CA GLU A 379 22.87 24.73 -8.87
C GLU A 379 21.45 24.43 -8.37
N ILE A 380 21.21 24.35 -7.06
CA ILE A 380 19.88 24.12 -6.51
C ILE A 380 19.02 25.37 -6.69
N SER A 381 18.14 25.32 -7.67
CA SER A 381 17.27 26.42 -8.05
C SER A 381 15.88 25.93 -8.43
N ASP A 382 14.96 26.85 -8.63
CA ASP A 382 13.60 26.60 -9.15
C ASP A 382 13.56 26.37 -10.67
N LYS A 383 14.67 26.62 -11.38
CA LYS A 383 14.76 26.46 -12.83
C LYS A 383 14.97 25.03 -13.28
N GLU A 384 15.65 24.24 -12.46
CA GLU A 384 15.86 22.82 -12.72
C GLU A 384 15.03 21.97 -11.77
N GLY A 385 14.75 20.72 -12.15
CA GLY A 385 13.99 19.80 -11.30
C GLY A 385 14.85 19.21 -10.20
N TYR A 386 14.73 19.70 -8.97
CA TYR A 386 15.35 19.11 -7.79
C TYR A 386 14.32 18.57 -6.82
N GLY A 387 14.57 17.36 -6.31
CA GLY A 387 13.90 16.80 -5.15
C GLY A 387 14.76 16.96 -3.91
N ILE A 388 14.14 17.27 -2.77
CA ILE A 388 14.76 17.17 -1.45
C ILE A 388 14.25 15.90 -0.77
N GLU A 389 15.18 15.10 -0.23
CA GLU A 389 14.93 13.85 0.45
C GLU A 389 15.30 13.97 1.93
N ASN A 390 14.45 13.45 2.80
CA ASN A 390 14.76 13.34 4.23
C ASN A 390 15.47 12.01 4.50
N ILE A 391 16.79 12.05 4.64
CA ILE A 391 17.61 10.86 4.84
C ILE A 391 17.67 10.37 6.30
N THR A 392 17.12 11.12 7.25
CA THR A 392 16.91 10.66 8.63
C THR A 392 15.79 9.64 8.68
N TRP A 393 14.73 9.88 7.92
CA TRP A 393 13.55 9.00 7.83
C TRP A 393 13.73 7.97 6.72
N THR A 394 14.69 7.08 6.92
CA THR A 394 15.04 5.98 6.02
C THR A 394 15.37 4.75 6.87
N PRO A 395 14.67 3.61 6.73
CA PRO A 395 14.86 2.44 7.59
C PRO A 395 15.98 1.54 7.11
N GLU A 396 16.54 0.76 8.01
CA GLU A 396 17.18 -0.52 7.69
C GLU A 396 16.08 -1.56 7.47
N VAL A 397 16.20 -2.39 6.42
CA VAL A 397 15.13 -3.29 6.01
C VAL A 397 15.60 -4.74 6.05
N VAL A 398 14.80 -5.60 6.66
CA VAL A 398 14.94 -7.06 6.58
C VAL A 398 13.65 -7.67 6.08
N PHE A 399 13.69 -8.26 4.89
CA PHE A 399 12.57 -9.01 4.30
C PHE A 399 12.98 -10.45 4.11
N ARG A 400 12.40 -11.38 4.88
CA ARG A 400 12.85 -12.77 4.89
C ARG A 400 11.75 -13.80 5.19
N ASN A 401 12.05 -15.07 4.86
CA ASN A 401 11.20 -16.23 5.15
C ASN A 401 9.76 -16.05 4.69
N SER A 402 9.53 -15.32 3.61
CA SER A 402 8.20 -14.95 3.14
C SER A 402 7.91 -15.51 1.76
N THR A 403 6.63 -15.72 1.48
CA THR A 403 6.14 -16.12 0.15
C THR A 403 5.36 -14.98 -0.48
N VAL A 404 5.70 -14.65 -1.73
CA VAL A 404 5.02 -13.66 -2.56
C VAL A 404 4.52 -14.37 -3.81
N ARG A 405 3.21 -14.37 -4.06
CA ARG A 405 2.68 -15.09 -5.22
C ARG A 405 1.39 -14.52 -5.82
N ASN A 406 1.22 -14.78 -7.11
CA ASN A 406 -0.04 -14.54 -7.83
C ASN A 406 -0.51 -13.09 -7.72
N ASN A 407 0.41 -12.14 -7.67
CA ASN A 407 0.09 -10.72 -7.57
C ASN A 407 0.24 -10.00 -8.92
N ARG A 408 -0.50 -8.94 -9.07
CA ARG A 408 -0.27 -7.95 -10.11
C ARG A 408 0.94 -7.10 -9.71
N ALA A 409 1.71 -6.61 -10.68
CA ALA A 409 2.89 -5.78 -10.49
C ALA A 409 4.10 -6.53 -9.89
N ARG A 410 4.79 -5.93 -8.95
CA ARG A 410 6.11 -6.40 -8.49
C ARG A 410 5.99 -7.23 -7.21
N GLY A 411 7.06 -7.95 -6.89
CA GLY A 411 7.16 -8.63 -5.60
C GLY A 411 7.57 -7.66 -4.50
N ALA A 412 8.78 -7.11 -4.58
CA ALA A 412 9.32 -6.20 -3.58
C ALA A 412 9.97 -4.98 -4.21
N LEU A 413 9.72 -3.80 -3.63
CA LEU A 413 10.38 -2.54 -3.97
C LEU A 413 11.16 -2.04 -2.76
N PHE A 414 12.44 -1.79 -2.98
CA PHE A 414 13.30 -1.23 -1.95
C PHE A 414 13.98 0.05 -2.46
N SER A 415 13.63 1.16 -1.84
CA SER A 415 14.19 2.49 -2.11
C SER A 415 14.70 3.07 -0.79
N SER A 416 15.65 2.37 -0.16
CA SER A 416 16.26 2.76 1.10
C SER A 416 17.75 3.05 0.94
N ALA A 417 18.22 4.14 1.53
CA ALA A 417 19.63 4.50 1.59
C ALA A 417 20.42 3.72 2.67
N ARG A 418 19.72 2.92 3.49
CA ARG A 418 20.34 2.11 4.56
C ARG A 418 20.42 0.65 4.15
N ALA A 419 21.06 -0.16 4.99
CA ALA A 419 21.19 -1.59 4.76
C ALA A 419 19.84 -2.28 4.52
N THR A 420 19.76 -3.04 3.45
CA THR A 420 18.57 -3.84 3.11
C THR A 420 18.99 -5.29 2.88
N VAL A 421 18.33 -6.21 3.56
CA VAL A 421 18.54 -7.67 3.37
C VAL A 421 17.22 -8.28 2.91
N CYS A 422 17.26 -8.91 1.74
CA CYS A 422 16.16 -9.70 1.18
C CYS A 422 16.62 -11.14 1.01
N GLU A 423 16.18 -12.03 1.91
CA GLU A 423 16.72 -13.39 1.98
C GLU A 423 15.69 -14.47 2.32
N ASP A 424 15.94 -15.68 1.84
CA ASP A 424 15.14 -16.86 2.14
C ASP A 424 13.65 -16.72 1.77
N ASN A 425 13.32 -15.90 0.74
CA ASN A 425 11.96 -15.70 0.26
C ASN A 425 11.67 -16.57 -0.95
N PHE A 426 10.40 -16.83 -1.18
CA PHE A 426 9.89 -17.49 -2.37
C PHE A 426 8.98 -16.55 -3.16
N PHE A 427 9.39 -16.17 -4.36
CA PHE A 427 8.62 -15.38 -5.31
C PHE A 427 8.06 -16.32 -6.38
N ASP A 428 6.75 -16.44 -6.45
CA ASP A 428 6.05 -17.40 -7.27
C ASP A 428 4.98 -16.72 -8.14
N HIS A 429 5.22 -16.65 -9.44
CA HIS A 429 4.31 -16.02 -10.39
C HIS A 429 3.99 -14.54 -10.06
N THR A 430 5.00 -13.74 -9.78
CA THR A 430 4.86 -12.27 -9.77
C THR A 430 4.67 -11.79 -11.21
N SER A 431 3.73 -10.87 -11.45
CA SER A 431 3.44 -10.41 -12.83
C SER A 431 4.59 -9.62 -13.44
N GLY A 432 5.15 -8.69 -12.70
CA GLY A 432 6.33 -7.92 -13.08
C GLY A 432 7.61 -8.51 -12.51
N THR A 433 8.59 -7.66 -12.29
CA THR A 433 9.85 -8.04 -11.63
C THR A 433 9.60 -8.53 -10.20
N ALA A 434 10.32 -9.54 -9.76
CA ALA A 434 10.21 -10.02 -8.39
C ALA A 434 10.79 -9.01 -7.38
N ILE A 435 11.92 -8.38 -7.73
CA ILE A 435 12.54 -7.35 -6.89
C ILE A 435 12.91 -6.14 -7.76
N LEU A 436 12.35 -4.98 -7.42
CA LEU A 436 12.64 -3.71 -8.07
C LEU A 436 13.41 -2.78 -7.13
N LEU A 437 14.52 -2.27 -7.63
CA LEU A 437 15.31 -1.21 -7.00
C LEU A 437 15.12 0.05 -7.84
N CYS A 438 14.28 0.96 -7.37
CA CYS A 438 13.83 2.12 -8.11
C CYS A 438 13.78 3.34 -7.21
N GLY A 439 14.17 4.48 -7.74
CA GLY A 439 13.90 5.79 -7.15
C GLY A 439 13.18 6.65 -8.18
N ASP A 440 12.29 7.52 -7.72
CA ASP A 440 11.45 8.37 -8.56
C ASP A 440 11.36 9.80 -8.01
N CYS A 441 11.64 10.77 -8.86
CA CYS A 441 11.42 12.19 -8.58
C CYS A 441 10.66 12.87 -9.74
N ASN A 442 9.84 12.11 -10.47
CA ASN A 442 9.14 12.55 -11.67
C ASN A 442 7.67 12.16 -11.73
N GLY A 443 7.27 11.05 -11.09
CA GLY A 443 5.91 10.51 -11.10
C GLY A 443 5.34 10.37 -9.71
N TRP A 444 5.71 9.31 -9.00
CA TRP A 444 5.24 9.05 -7.64
C TRP A 444 6.01 9.81 -6.57
N TYR A 445 7.21 10.31 -6.89
CA TYR A 445 8.12 10.99 -5.95
C TYR A 445 8.54 10.11 -4.78
N GLU A 446 8.62 8.82 -5.00
CA GLU A 446 9.10 7.84 -4.04
C GLU A 446 10.62 7.92 -3.95
N SER A 447 11.13 8.37 -2.81
CA SER A 447 12.54 8.67 -2.63
C SER A 447 13.30 7.49 -2.06
N GLY A 448 14.56 7.52 -2.27
CA GLY A 448 15.58 6.70 -1.66
C GLY A 448 16.59 6.21 -2.68
N PRO A 449 17.87 6.59 -2.53
CA PRO A 449 18.93 5.87 -3.19
C PRO A 449 18.99 4.46 -2.64
N VAL A 450 19.23 3.51 -3.52
CA VAL A 450 19.43 2.12 -3.11
C VAL A 450 20.89 1.94 -2.71
N ARG A 451 21.15 1.54 -1.47
CA ARG A 451 22.50 1.32 -0.95
C ARG A 451 22.57 0.10 -0.04
N ASN A 452 23.74 -0.57 -0.04
CA ASN A 452 24.00 -1.69 0.87
C ASN A 452 22.92 -2.78 0.83
N ILE A 453 22.51 -3.20 -0.37
CA ILE A 453 21.51 -4.24 -0.56
C ILE A 453 22.18 -5.61 -0.67
N VAL A 454 21.65 -6.57 0.09
CA VAL A 454 21.97 -7.99 -0.01
C VAL A 454 20.72 -8.76 -0.37
N ILE A 455 20.73 -9.41 -1.53
CA ILE A 455 19.66 -10.29 -2.02
C ILE A 455 20.25 -11.69 -2.09
N ARG A 456 19.82 -12.61 -1.23
CA ARG A 456 20.43 -13.94 -1.18
C ARG A 456 19.46 -15.05 -0.80
N ARG A 457 19.73 -16.26 -1.28
CA ARG A 457 18.96 -17.47 -0.98
C ARG A 457 17.46 -17.38 -1.27
N ASN A 458 17.06 -16.46 -2.16
CA ASN A 458 15.68 -16.38 -2.62
C ASN A 458 15.43 -17.38 -3.75
N ARG A 459 14.21 -17.83 -3.87
CA ARG A 459 13.74 -18.67 -4.98
C ARG A 459 12.76 -17.87 -5.83
N PHE A 460 12.91 -17.95 -7.14
CA PHE A 460 12.06 -17.28 -8.10
C PHE A 460 11.47 -18.32 -9.04
N LEU A 461 10.15 -18.33 -9.18
CA LEU A 461 9.42 -19.20 -10.07
C LEU A 461 8.48 -18.36 -10.94
N ASN A 462 8.72 -18.42 -12.27
CA ASN A 462 7.84 -17.77 -13.26
C ASN A 462 7.49 -16.29 -12.94
N ALA A 463 8.48 -15.50 -12.52
CA ALA A 463 8.35 -14.05 -12.49
C ALA A 463 8.24 -13.50 -13.92
N LEU A 464 7.78 -12.25 -14.07
CA LEU A 464 7.59 -11.58 -15.36
C LEU A 464 6.53 -12.25 -16.24
N THR A 465 5.51 -12.83 -15.65
CA THR A 465 4.43 -13.48 -16.43
C THR A 465 3.68 -12.50 -17.31
N ASN A 466 3.61 -11.22 -16.94
CA ASN A 466 2.88 -10.17 -17.65
C ASN A 466 3.73 -9.02 -18.16
N MET A 467 5.04 -9.05 -17.99
CA MET A 467 5.91 -7.94 -18.41
C MET A 467 5.38 -6.58 -17.97
N PHE A 468 4.90 -6.51 -16.73
CA PHE A 468 4.21 -5.34 -16.20
C PHE A 468 5.16 -4.13 -16.11
N GLN A 469 4.68 -2.98 -16.58
CA GLN A 469 5.43 -1.73 -16.67
C GLN A 469 6.72 -1.88 -17.51
N PHE A 470 7.80 -1.22 -17.10
CA PHE A 470 9.07 -1.09 -17.82
C PHE A 470 10.10 -2.17 -17.41
N THR A 471 9.77 -3.06 -16.52
CA THR A 471 10.73 -4.02 -15.96
C THR A 471 10.86 -5.28 -16.84
N ASN A 472 12.10 -5.64 -17.19
CA ASN A 472 12.42 -6.74 -18.08
C ASN A 472 13.33 -7.80 -17.43
N ALA A 473 13.48 -7.76 -16.12
CA ALA A 473 14.33 -8.69 -15.38
C ALA A 473 13.65 -9.14 -14.08
N VAL A 474 14.01 -10.33 -13.62
CA VAL A 474 13.52 -10.89 -12.35
C VAL A 474 13.94 -10.00 -11.17
N ILE A 475 15.18 -9.52 -11.21
CA ILE A 475 15.69 -8.46 -10.34
C ILE A 475 16.04 -7.29 -11.23
N SER A 476 15.44 -6.14 -11.00
CA SER A 476 15.60 -4.97 -11.85
C SER A 476 16.09 -3.76 -11.04
N ILE A 477 17.07 -3.07 -11.58
CA ILE A 477 17.55 -1.77 -11.09
C ILE A 477 17.14 -0.76 -12.15
N TYR A 478 16.21 0.13 -11.83
CA TYR A 478 15.61 1.00 -12.82
C TYR A 478 15.26 2.37 -12.22
N PRO A 479 16.02 3.45 -12.58
CA PRO A 479 15.65 4.80 -12.18
C PRO A 479 14.48 5.31 -13.02
N GLU A 480 13.50 5.94 -12.39
CA GLU A 480 12.39 6.60 -13.08
C GLU A 480 12.83 7.99 -13.55
N ILE A 481 13.41 8.05 -14.75
CA ILE A 481 13.92 9.29 -15.33
C ILE A 481 13.34 9.54 -16.72
N PRO A 482 13.14 10.83 -17.10
CA PRO A 482 12.76 11.18 -18.46
C PRO A 482 13.83 10.72 -19.46
N ASN A 483 13.39 10.21 -20.61
CA ASN A 483 14.28 9.85 -21.72
C ASN A 483 15.44 8.88 -21.33
N ILE A 484 15.16 7.90 -20.50
CA ILE A 484 16.17 6.96 -19.99
C ILE A 484 17.06 6.36 -21.09
N LYS A 485 16.53 6.12 -22.30
CA LYS A 485 17.30 5.59 -23.44
C LYS A 485 18.38 6.53 -23.95
N GLU A 486 18.23 7.82 -23.69
CA GLU A 486 19.15 8.88 -24.11
C GLU A 486 20.10 9.28 -22.97
N SER A 487 19.80 8.85 -21.75
CA SER A 487 20.61 9.18 -20.57
C SER A 487 21.94 8.42 -20.62
N LYS A 488 23.03 9.15 -20.32
CA LYS A 488 24.38 8.58 -20.17
C LYS A 488 24.76 8.29 -18.73
N THR A 489 23.96 8.73 -17.78
CA THR A 489 24.17 8.55 -16.35
C THR A 489 22.95 7.87 -15.74
N TYR A 490 23.19 6.94 -14.84
CA TYR A 490 22.17 6.24 -14.10
C TYR A 490 22.44 6.39 -12.62
N PHE A 491 21.40 6.68 -11.90
CA PHE A 491 21.47 6.74 -10.47
C PHE A 491 21.08 5.38 -9.89
N HIS A 492 21.87 4.85 -9.01
CA HIS A 492 21.51 4.01 -7.87
C HIS A 492 22.72 3.86 -6.94
N GLY A 493 22.97 4.90 -6.19
CA GLY A 493 24.05 4.93 -5.23
C GLY A 493 25.42 5.06 -5.88
N GLY A 494 26.37 5.54 -5.16
CA GLY A 494 27.76 5.62 -5.60
C GLY A 494 28.42 4.24 -5.64
N SER A 495 29.60 4.19 -6.23
CA SER A 495 30.46 3.00 -6.33
C SER A 495 30.85 2.37 -4.99
N GLU A 496 30.57 3.05 -3.89
CA GLU A 496 30.87 2.60 -2.53
C GLU A 496 29.86 1.58 -1.99
N ASN A 497 28.75 1.37 -2.71
CA ASN A 497 27.60 0.63 -2.21
C ASN A 497 27.41 -0.64 -3.02
N ALA A 498 27.82 -1.75 -2.47
CA ALA A 498 27.65 -3.05 -3.09
C ALA A 498 26.19 -3.50 -3.08
N ILE A 499 25.71 -3.89 -4.25
CA ILE A 499 24.52 -4.72 -4.40
C ILE A 499 25.04 -6.15 -4.55
N VAL A 500 24.74 -6.99 -3.58
CA VAL A 500 25.14 -8.41 -3.59
C VAL A 500 23.90 -9.24 -3.88
N ILE A 501 23.95 -10.00 -4.98
CA ILE A 501 22.85 -10.86 -5.42
C ILE A 501 23.26 -12.31 -5.33
#